data_35f39a2d768f82eb6f67e3b8424bdf43
#
_entry.id   35f39a2d768f82eb6f67e3b8424bdf43
#
_cell.length_a   1.000
_cell.length_b   1.000
_cell.length_c   1.000
_cell.angle_alpha   90.00
_cell.angle_beta   90.00
_cell.angle_gamma   90.00
#
_symmetry.space_group_name_H-M   'P 1'
#
loop_
_entity.id
_entity.type
_entity.pdbx_description
1 polymer ?
#
loop_
_entity_poly.entity_id
_entity_poly.type
_entity_poly.pdbx_seq_one_letter_code
_entity_poly.pdbx_strand_id
1 'polypeptide(L)'
;VSVAEGYPYSDIKNMGMSFTVITNDNLPKAKKYSKSIAEYAWKKRFEMDSQAPTIEQGLKEAVATVEKPVVLMDSGDNIGAGSSADSTHILHKARELGVSGILQTLYDPEAVEKCMNRVGSMITLKVGGKSDSLHGDPIEITGKITKYFEGEFEDFGRTHGGYKYFDAGDSVAIQTEDENTLILTSKRVGNTSIQLYYSLGIDPLSYPIIIAKGVMSPRPAFEPIASKIITLDSPGVTASGLHNFEFIKRRKPMFPFEKDDANYD
;
A
#
# COMPACT_ATOMS: atom_id res chain seq x y z
N VAL A 1 -25.21 3.92 -20.47
CA VAL A 1 -24.81 4.75 -19.33
C VAL A 1 -23.36 4.43 -19.00
N SER A 2 -22.54 5.47 -18.84
CA SER A 2 -21.15 5.35 -18.40
C SER A 2 -20.94 6.20 -17.15
N VAL A 3 -20.22 5.65 -16.19
CA VAL A 3 -19.80 6.35 -14.97
C VAL A 3 -18.30 6.58 -15.09
N ALA A 4 -17.88 7.83 -14.99
CA ALA A 4 -16.49 8.19 -14.81
C ALA A 4 -16.30 8.54 -13.33
N GLU A 5 -15.51 7.77 -12.63
CA GLU A 5 -15.31 7.91 -11.17
C GLU A 5 -14.67 9.25 -10.80
N GLY A 6 -13.90 9.82 -11.74
CA GLY A 6 -13.07 10.99 -11.48
C GLY A 6 -11.83 10.61 -10.68
N TYR A 7 -10.66 10.92 -11.21
CA TYR A 7 -9.40 10.61 -10.54
C TYR A 7 -9.18 11.58 -9.36
N PRO A 8 -9.25 11.11 -8.12
CA PRO A 8 -9.32 12.01 -6.96
C PRO A 8 -8.02 12.77 -6.68
N TYR A 9 -6.90 12.33 -7.26
CA TYR A 9 -5.58 12.96 -7.10
C TYR A 9 -5.30 14.05 -8.14
N SER A 10 -6.23 14.27 -9.09
CA SER A 10 -6.12 15.34 -10.06
C SER A 10 -6.56 16.66 -9.43
N ASP A 11 -5.63 17.56 -9.13
CA ASP A 11 -5.96 18.89 -8.62
C ASP A 11 -6.35 19.82 -9.78
N ILE A 12 -7.56 19.63 -10.33
CA ILE A 12 -8.13 20.43 -11.42
C ILE A 12 -9.55 20.91 -11.08
N LYS A 13 -9.96 22.03 -11.67
CA LYS A 13 -11.29 22.64 -11.40
C LYS A 13 -12.45 21.67 -11.64
N ASN A 14 -12.37 20.80 -12.65
CA ASN A 14 -13.46 19.92 -13.07
C ASN A 14 -13.25 18.47 -12.59
N MET A 15 -12.45 18.25 -11.54
CA MET A 15 -12.33 16.91 -10.95
C MET A 15 -13.67 16.46 -10.34
N GLY A 16 -13.83 15.14 -10.22
CA GLY A 16 -14.98 14.51 -9.58
C GLY A 16 -15.70 13.54 -10.49
N MET A 17 -16.68 12.86 -9.93
CA MET A 17 -17.47 11.85 -10.62
C MET A 17 -18.38 12.49 -11.67
N SER A 18 -18.57 11.83 -12.80
CA SER A 18 -19.49 12.25 -13.84
C SER A 18 -20.26 11.09 -14.48
N PHE A 19 -21.42 11.41 -15.07
CA PHE A 19 -22.34 10.43 -15.61
C PHE A 19 -22.70 10.80 -17.05
N THR A 20 -22.42 9.92 -18.02
CA THR A 20 -22.79 10.08 -19.42
C THR A 20 -23.90 9.10 -19.78
N VAL A 21 -25.01 9.62 -20.30
CA VAL A 21 -26.13 8.82 -20.75
C VAL A 21 -26.36 9.07 -22.25
N ILE A 22 -26.39 7.98 -23.01
CA ILE A 22 -26.66 8.01 -24.46
C ILE A 22 -28.02 7.34 -24.70
N THR A 23 -28.87 7.97 -25.49
CA THR A 23 -30.17 7.46 -25.91
C THR A 23 -30.30 7.57 -27.43
N ASN A 24 -31.17 6.75 -28.02
CA ASN A 24 -31.48 6.84 -29.43
C ASN A 24 -32.42 8.05 -29.66
N ASP A 25 -31.82 9.15 -30.14
CA ASP A 25 -32.48 10.42 -30.51
C ASP A 25 -33.50 10.97 -29.48
N ASN A 26 -33.19 10.85 -28.19
CA ASN A 26 -34.05 11.33 -27.10
C ASN A 26 -33.24 12.04 -26.01
N LEU A 27 -32.82 13.27 -26.32
CA LEU A 27 -32.03 14.10 -25.40
C LEU A 27 -32.76 14.38 -24.05
N PRO A 28 -34.07 14.66 -23.99
CA PRO A 28 -34.75 14.83 -22.72
C PRO A 28 -34.66 13.61 -21.82
N LYS A 29 -34.77 12.39 -22.37
CA LYS A 29 -34.64 11.12 -21.66
C LYS A 29 -33.19 10.94 -21.15
N ALA A 30 -32.18 11.26 -21.99
CA ALA A 30 -30.78 11.20 -21.59
C ALA A 30 -30.48 12.11 -20.40
N LYS A 31 -30.91 13.38 -20.46
CA LYS A 31 -30.76 14.36 -19.36
C LYS A 31 -31.47 13.89 -18.08
N LYS A 32 -32.70 13.35 -18.18
CA LYS A 32 -33.44 12.85 -17.04
C LYS A 32 -32.68 11.74 -16.32
N TYR A 33 -32.15 10.76 -17.04
CA TYR A 33 -31.41 9.65 -16.44
C TYR A 33 -30.05 10.11 -15.89
N SER A 34 -29.33 10.97 -16.58
CA SER A 34 -28.06 11.49 -16.07
C SER A 34 -28.26 12.20 -14.73
N LYS A 35 -29.27 13.07 -14.64
CA LYS A 35 -29.62 13.76 -13.39
C LYS A 35 -30.03 12.77 -12.28
N SER A 36 -30.89 11.80 -12.58
CA SER A 36 -31.34 10.81 -11.61
C SER A 36 -30.21 9.97 -11.03
N ILE A 37 -29.21 9.60 -11.86
CA ILE A 37 -28.04 8.85 -11.40
C ILE A 37 -27.14 9.73 -10.54
N ALA A 38 -26.92 10.99 -10.94
CA ALA A 38 -26.13 11.94 -10.17
C ALA A 38 -26.76 12.20 -8.77
N GLU A 39 -28.07 12.41 -8.71
CA GLU A 39 -28.81 12.53 -7.44
C GLU A 39 -28.69 11.28 -6.56
N TYR A 40 -28.77 10.09 -7.16
CA TYR A 40 -28.60 8.84 -6.44
C TYR A 40 -27.19 8.70 -5.86
N ALA A 41 -26.16 8.95 -6.67
CA ALA A 41 -24.76 8.93 -6.23
C ALA A 41 -24.51 9.98 -5.11
N TRP A 42 -25.08 11.18 -5.25
CA TRP A 42 -24.97 12.21 -4.23
C TRP A 42 -25.57 11.79 -2.89
N LYS A 43 -26.75 11.15 -2.91
CA LYS A 43 -27.36 10.60 -1.68
C LYS A 43 -26.49 9.54 -1.01
N LYS A 44 -25.74 8.79 -1.82
CA LYS A 44 -24.88 7.70 -1.35
C LYS A 44 -23.43 8.14 -1.06
N ARG A 45 -23.07 9.42 -1.21
CA ARG A 45 -21.70 9.90 -1.13
C ARG A 45 -20.98 9.53 0.17
N PHE A 46 -21.68 9.54 1.31
CA PHE A 46 -21.09 9.16 2.60
C PHE A 46 -20.83 7.65 2.72
N GLU A 47 -21.60 6.82 2.00
CA GLU A 47 -21.36 5.38 1.95
C GLU A 47 -20.16 5.03 1.05
N MET A 48 -19.78 5.94 0.14
CA MET A 48 -18.61 5.80 -0.74
C MET A 48 -17.35 6.41 -0.15
N ASP A 49 -17.45 7.21 0.90
CA ASP A 49 -16.31 7.81 1.63
C ASP A 49 -15.76 6.77 2.63
N SER A 50 -14.93 5.84 2.14
CA SER A 50 -14.34 4.82 2.98
C SER A 50 -13.27 5.42 3.90
N GLN A 51 -13.44 5.22 5.20
CA GLN A 51 -12.45 5.59 6.21
C GLN A 51 -11.56 4.37 6.49
N ALA A 52 -10.38 4.33 5.89
CA ALA A 52 -9.38 3.33 6.25
C ALA A 52 -8.76 3.68 7.63
N PRO A 53 -8.40 2.69 8.46
CA PRO A 53 -7.73 2.93 9.73
C PRO A 53 -6.35 3.56 9.52
N THR A 54 -5.96 4.43 10.44
CA THR A 54 -4.59 4.95 10.50
C THR A 54 -3.58 3.84 10.77
N ILE A 55 -2.29 4.10 10.55
CA ILE A 55 -1.23 3.13 10.87
C ILE A 55 -1.32 2.69 12.34
N GLU A 56 -1.53 3.63 13.27
CA GLU A 56 -1.65 3.31 14.69
C GLU A 56 -2.84 2.40 14.99
N GLN A 57 -4.01 2.70 14.43
CA GLN A 57 -5.22 1.89 14.59
C GLN A 57 -5.02 0.49 14.02
N GLY A 58 -4.44 0.39 12.82
CA GLY A 58 -4.20 -0.89 12.18
C GLY A 58 -3.18 -1.76 12.91
N LEU A 59 -2.10 -1.17 13.46
CA LEU A 59 -1.13 -1.88 14.27
C LEU A 59 -1.75 -2.40 15.59
N LYS A 60 -2.52 -1.56 16.28
CA LYS A 60 -3.25 -1.97 17.50
C LYS A 60 -4.23 -3.10 17.22
N GLU A 61 -4.97 -3.01 16.12
CA GLU A 61 -5.90 -4.06 15.70
C GLU A 61 -5.15 -5.35 15.31
N ALA A 62 -4.03 -5.24 14.61
CA ALA A 62 -3.20 -6.38 14.25
C ALA A 62 -2.66 -7.11 15.49
N VAL A 63 -2.21 -6.38 16.50
CA VAL A 63 -1.74 -6.96 17.77
C VAL A 63 -2.89 -7.65 18.51
N ALA A 64 -4.06 -7.03 18.57
CA ALA A 64 -5.23 -7.55 19.28
C ALA A 64 -5.89 -8.76 18.60
N THR A 65 -5.67 -8.96 17.31
CA THR A 65 -6.19 -10.13 16.58
C THR A 65 -5.48 -11.40 17.05
N VAL A 66 -6.23 -12.43 17.44
CA VAL A 66 -5.67 -13.69 17.99
C VAL A 66 -5.04 -14.54 16.89
N GLU A 67 -5.79 -14.78 15.81
CA GLU A 67 -5.32 -15.57 14.68
C GLU A 67 -4.28 -14.78 13.87
N LYS A 68 -3.24 -15.47 13.41
CA LYS A 68 -2.11 -14.89 12.67
C LYS A 68 -1.86 -15.64 11.35
N PRO A 69 -1.18 -15.04 10.38
CA PRO A 69 -0.73 -13.66 10.33
C PRO A 69 -1.85 -12.64 10.05
N VAL A 70 -1.67 -11.42 10.54
CA VAL A 70 -2.45 -10.25 10.06
C VAL A 70 -1.63 -9.53 8.99
N VAL A 71 -2.24 -9.26 7.84
CA VAL A 71 -1.59 -8.53 6.74
C VAL A 71 -2.07 -7.09 6.74
N LEU A 72 -1.13 -6.16 6.87
CA LEU A 72 -1.37 -4.73 6.76
C LEU A 72 -1.01 -4.27 5.34
N MET A 73 -2.01 -3.76 4.62
CA MET A 73 -1.83 -3.21 3.27
C MET A 73 -1.44 -1.74 3.37
N ASP A 74 -0.22 -1.42 2.94
CA ASP A 74 0.33 -0.07 2.90
C ASP A 74 -0.17 0.66 1.66
N SER A 75 -1.22 1.47 1.80
CA SER A 75 -1.83 2.19 0.67
C SER A 75 -0.95 3.33 0.17
N GLY A 76 -0.20 3.99 1.06
CA GLY A 76 0.67 5.10 0.71
C GLY A 76 1.89 4.70 -0.11
N ASP A 77 2.28 3.43 -0.01
CA ASP A 77 3.42 2.88 -0.77
C ASP A 77 2.98 1.73 -1.69
N ASN A 78 1.96 2.00 -2.52
CA ASN A 78 1.43 1.04 -3.49
C ASN A 78 2.30 0.98 -4.74
N ILE A 79 3.13 -0.04 -4.85
CA ILE A 79 4.06 -0.24 -5.97
C ILE A 79 3.31 -0.31 -7.31
N GLY A 80 2.15 -0.96 -7.35
CA GLY A 80 1.31 -1.06 -8.55
C GLY A 80 0.76 0.29 -9.05
N ALA A 81 0.73 1.31 -8.18
CA ALA A 81 0.35 2.67 -8.51
C ALA A 81 1.56 3.60 -8.73
N GLY A 82 2.78 3.07 -8.70
CA GLY A 82 4.01 3.81 -9.03
C GLY A 82 4.79 4.36 -7.85
N SER A 83 4.56 3.87 -6.63
CA SER A 83 5.34 4.28 -5.46
C SER A 83 6.77 3.73 -5.46
N SER A 84 7.57 4.26 -4.55
CA SER A 84 8.99 3.91 -4.41
C SER A 84 9.26 2.53 -3.81
N ALA A 85 8.32 1.96 -3.07
CA ALA A 85 8.46 0.70 -2.32
C ALA A 85 9.41 0.75 -1.13
N ASP A 86 9.72 1.92 -0.61
CA ASP A 86 10.68 2.11 0.48
C ASP A 86 10.12 2.82 1.73
N SER A 87 8.79 2.94 1.84
CA SER A 87 8.15 3.60 2.99
C SER A 87 8.51 2.95 4.32
N THR A 88 8.87 3.81 5.27
CA THR A 88 9.25 3.47 6.65
C THR A 88 8.21 3.87 7.68
N HIS A 89 7.13 4.53 7.28
CA HIS A 89 6.10 5.07 8.20
C HIS A 89 5.56 4.02 9.17
N ILE A 90 5.27 2.80 8.66
CA ILE A 90 4.73 1.71 9.49
C ILE A 90 5.78 1.23 10.50
N LEU A 91 7.04 1.08 10.09
CA LEU A 91 8.13 0.67 10.99
C LEU A 91 8.41 1.71 12.08
N HIS A 92 8.41 3.01 11.74
CA HIS A 92 8.56 4.08 12.73
C HIS A 92 7.43 4.02 13.76
N LYS A 93 6.17 3.90 13.30
CA LYS A 93 5.02 3.82 14.20
C LYS A 93 5.02 2.53 15.03
N ALA A 94 5.41 1.41 14.44
CA ALA A 94 5.53 0.13 15.15
C ALA A 94 6.57 0.24 16.28
N ARG A 95 7.74 0.82 16.01
CA ARG A 95 8.78 1.06 17.03
C ARG A 95 8.29 1.98 18.14
N GLU A 96 7.59 3.07 17.79
CA GLU A 96 6.97 3.98 18.79
C GLU A 96 5.98 3.26 19.71
N LEU A 97 5.20 2.32 19.19
CA LEU A 97 4.21 1.55 19.93
C LEU A 97 4.76 0.28 20.58
N GLY A 98 6.04 -0.05 20.40
CA GLY A 98 6.64 -1.29 20.87
C GLY A 98 6.08 -2.56 20.20
N VAL A 99 5.64 -2.43 18.94
CA VAL A 99 5.13 -3.57 18.14
C VAL A 99 6.30 -4.20 17.39
N SER A 100 6.45 -5.51 17.50
CA SER A 100 7.49 -6.32 16.86
C SER A 100 6.92 -7.55 16.13
N GLY A 101 7.79 -8.37 15.55
CA GLY A 101 7.38 -9.55 14.79
C GLY A 101 6.88 -9.21 13.37
N ILE A 102 7.31 -8.09 12.83
CA ILE A 102 6.91 -7.62 11.49
C ILE A 102 7.80 -8.26 10.42
N LEU A 103 7.17 -8.77 9.36
CA LEU A 103 7.81 -9.11 8.09
C LEU A 103 7.49 -8.03 7.06
N GLN A 104 8.52 -7.35 6.55
CA GLN A 104 8.35 -6.29 5.54
C GLN A 104 9.43 -6.32 4.47
N THR A 105 9.04 -6.05 3.22
CA THR A 105 9.97 -5.83 2.10
C THR A 105 10.16 -4.33 1.88
N LEU A 106 11.41 -3.90 1.63
CA LEU A 106 11.80 -2.53 1.31
C LEU A 106 12.71 -2.52 0.09
N TYR A 107 12.44 -1.66 -0.86
CA TYR A 107 13.39 -1.33 -1.93
C TYR A 107 14.49 -0.45 -1.35
N ASP A 108 15.72 -0.95 -1.33
CA ASP A 108 16.89 -0.21 -0.85
C ASP A 108 18.19 -0.78 -1.42
N PRO A 109 18.55 -0.45 -2.68
CA PRO A 109 19.72 -1.01 -3.34
C PRO A 109 21.03 -0.65 -2.64
N GLU A 110 21.12 0.55 -2.02
CA GLU A 110 22.30 0.97 -1.26
C GLU A 110 22.54 0.09 -0.02
N ALA A 111 21.46 -0.22 0.69
CA ALA A 111 21.53 -1.08 1.87
C ALA A 111 21.83 -2.54 1.47
N VAL A 112 21.28 -3.02 0.36
CA VAL A 112 21.61 -4.34 -0.20
C VAL A 112 23.10 -4.44 -0.49
N GLU A 113 23.68 -3.47 -1.20
CA GLU A 113 25.12 -3.45 -1.53
C GLU A 113 26.00 -3.55 -0.26
N LYS A 114 25.64 -2.83 0.80
CA LYS A 114 26.34 -2.88 2.09
C LYS A 114 26.23 -4.23 2.81
N CYS A 115 25.21 -5.01 2.50
CA CYS A 115 24.93 -6.32 3.12
C CYS A 115 25.46 -7.51 2.32
N MET A 116 25.71 -7.34 1.02
CA MET A 116 26.22 -8.40 0.15
C MET A 116 27.51 -9.01 0.73
N ASN A 117 27.66 -10.31 0.62
CA ASN A 117 28.80 -11.09 1.13
C ASN A 117 29.02 -11.03 2.68
N ARG A 118 28.01 -10.59 3.43
CA ARG A 118 28.09 -10.43 4.91
C ARG A 118 27.05 -11.27 5.65
N VAL A 119 26.51 -12.31 5.01
CA VAL A 119 25.56 -13.24 5.66
C VAL A 119 26.17 -13.82 6.94
N GLY A 120 25.40 -13.79 8.02
CA GLY A 120 25.82 -14.19 9.37
C GLY A 120 26.37 -13.05 10.23
N SER A 121 26.71 -11.90 9.65
CA SER A 121 27.26 -10.75 10.40
C SER A 121 26.15 -9.87 10.96
N MET A 122 26.43 -9.18 12.06
CA MET A 122 25.66 -8.05 12.56
C MET A 122 25.97 -6.80 11.74
N ILE A 123 24.96 -5.97 11.54
CA ILE A 123 25.07 -4.69 10.85
C ILE A 123 24.17 -3.64 11.50
N THR A 124 24.63 -2.40 11.53
CA THR A 124 23.81 -1.22 11.84
C THR A 124 23.80 -0.32 10.62
N LEU A 125 22.63 0.01 10.11
CA LEU A 125 22.46 0.87 8.92
C LEU A 125 21.07 1.51 8.91
N LYS A 126 20.93 2.58 8.10
CA LYS A 126 19.65 3.20 7.80
C LYS A 126 19.04 2.55 6.55
N VAL A 127 17.76 2.19 6.62
CA VAL A 127 17.03 1.52 5.52
C VAL A 127 15.74 2.24 5.17
N GLY A 128 15.33 2.15 3.90
CA GLY A 128 14.12 2.75 3.36
C GLY A 128 14.09 4.26 3.41
N GLY A 129 12.98 4.89 3.01
CA GLY A 129 12.75 6.33 3.10
C GLY A 129 13.79 7.18 2.38
N LYS A 130 14.38 6.69 1.29
CA LYS A 130 15.49 7.37 0.58
C LYS A 130 15.09 7.93 -0.77
N SER A 131 13.95 7.51 -1.31
CA SER A 131 13.54 7.88 -2.68
C SER A 131 12.94 9.28 -2.77
N ASP A 132 12.27 9.73 -1.72
CA ASP A 132 11.62 11.05 -1.65
C ASP A 132 11.31 11.44 -0.19
N SER A 133 10.61 12.57 0.01
CA SER A 133 10.23 13.07 1.34
C SER A 133 8.84 12.63 1.81
N LEU A 134 8.11 11.79 1.06
CA LEU A 134 6.73 11.41 1.33
C LEU A 134 6.60 10.02 1.96
N HIS A 135 7.66 9.20 1.87
CA HIS A 135 7.69 7.81 2.34
C HIS A 135 8.37 7.63 3.70
N GLY A 136 8.52 8.72 4.46
CA GLY A 136 9.14 8.74 5.79
C GLY A 136 10.66 8.87 5.72
N ASP A 137 11.26 9.12 6.88
CA ASP A 137 12.73 9.20 7.01
C ASP A 137 13.35 7.80 7.03
N PRO A 138 14.61 7.63 6.56
CA PRO A 138 15.32 6.38 6.72
C PRO A 138 15.37 5.93 8.18
N ILE A 139 15.02 4.66 8.44
CA ILE A 139 15.02 4.11 9.79
C ILE A 139 16.32 3.38 10.08
N GLU A 140 16.97 3.72 11.18
CA GLU A 140 18.17 3.00 11.63
C GLU A 140 17.78 1.67 12.26
N ILE A 141 18.40 0.59 11.81
CA ILE A 141 18.24 -0.75 12.34
C ILE A 141 19.58 -1.34 12.72
N THR A 142 19.59 -2.16 13.76
CA THR A 142 20.67 -3.10 14.09
C THR A 142 20.12 -4.51 13.98
N GLY A 143 20.83 -5.40 13.28
CA GLY A 143 20.36 -6.76 13.08
C GLY A 143 21.37 -7.67 12.41
N LYS A 144 21.03 -8.95 12.35
CA LYS A 144 21.83 -9.99 11.72
C LYS A 144 21.38 -10.20 10.28
N ILE A 145 22.30 -10.14 9.34
CA ILE A 145 22.05 -10.54 7.94
C ILE A 145 21.90 -12.06 7.93
N THR A 146 20.70 -12.57 7.67
CA THR A 146 20.39 -13.99 7.77
C THR A 146 20.47 -14.70 6.43
N LYS A 147 20.15 -14.02 5.35
CA LYS A 147 20.10 -14.59 3.99
C LYS A 147 20.51 -13.59 2.93
N TYR A 148 21.01 -14.12 1.83
CA TYR A 148 21.18 -13.44 0.55
C TYR A 148 20.50 -14.27 -0.54
N PHE A 149 19.95 -13.61 -1.57
CA PHE A 149 19.23 -14.22 -2.68
C PHE A 149 19.41 -13.35 -3.94
N GLU A 150 19.65 -13.96 -5.10
CA GLU A 150 19.90 -13.27 -6.38
C GLU A 150 18.65 -12.65 -7.01
N GLY A 151 17.47 -12.89 -6.42
CA GLY A 151 16.23 -12.16 -6.66
C GLY A 151 15.31 -12.71 -7.74
N GLU A 152 15.75 -13.64 -8.58
CA GLU A 152 14.87 -14.26 -9.57
C GLU A 152 14.08 -15.42 -8.97
N PHE A 153 12.76 -15.39 -9.08
CA PHE A 153 11.88 -16.44 -8.58
C PHE A 153 10.63 -16.61 -9.44
N GLU A 154 9.99 -17.76 -9.29
CA GLU A 154 8.77 -18.12 -10.01
C GLU A 154 7.59 -18.29 -9.05
N ASP A 155 6.40 -17.95 -9.51
CA ASP A 155 5.14 -18.24 -8.82
C ASP A 155 4.08 -18.67 -9.83
N PHE A 156 3.74 -19.95 -9.80
CA PHE A 156 2.68 -20.53 -10.64
C PHE A 156 1.34 -20.58 -9.92
N GLY A 157 1.26 -20.02 -8.74
CA GLY A 157 0.04 -19.87 -7.97
C GLY A 157 -0.85 -18.73 -8.48
N ARG A 158 -1.74 -18.30 -7.61
CA ARG A 158 -2.68 -17.21 -7.90
C ARG A 158 -2.02 -15.85 -7.63
N THR A 159 -1.51 -15.21 -8.68
CA THR A 159 -0.90 -13.89 -8.61
C THR A 159 -1.76 -12.83 -9.27
N HIS A 160 -1.60 -11.57 -8.89
CA HIS A 160 -2.22 -10.44 -9.58
C HIS A 160 -1.69 -10.33 -11.02
N GLY A 161 -2.59 -10.18 -11.99
CA GLY A 161 -2.22 -10.10 -13.41
C GLY A 161 -1.70 -11.39 -14.03
N GLY A 162 -1.64 -12.50 -13.28
CA GLY A 162 -1.15 -13.79 -13.76
C GLY A 162 0.35 -13.83 -14.04
N TYR A 163 1.12 -12.90 -13.46
CA TYR A 163 2.58 -12.91 -13.55
C TYR A 163 3.15 -14.15 -12.89
N LYS A 164 4.13 -14.77 -13.54
CA LYS A 164 4.77 -16.02 -13.09
C LYS A 164 6.24 -15.87 -12.77
N TYR A 165 6.90 -14.89 -13.37
CA TYR A 165 8.33 -14.65 -13.25
C TYR A 165 8.56 -13.30 -12.61
N PHE A 166 9.41 -13.28 -11.61
CA PHE A 166 9.69 -12.11 -10.79
C PHE A 166 11.19 -11.90 -10.66
N ASP A 167 11.60 -10.65 -10.52
CA ASP A 167 12.98 -10.26 -10.31
C ASP A 167 13.02 -9.13 -9.27
N ALA A 168 13.50 -9.47 -8.09
CA ALA A 168 13.70 -8.53 -6.98
C ALA A 168 15.13 -7.92 -6.97
N GLY A 169 15.98 -8.36 -7.92
CA GLY A 169 17.42 -8.11 -7.88
C GLY A 169 18.06 -8.70 -6.62
N ASP A 170 19.32 -8.42 -6.43
CA ASP A 170 20.00 -8.83 -5.19
C ASP A 170 19.16 -8.45 -3.98
N SER A 171 18.94 -9.41 -3.12
CA SER A 171 18.05 -9.29 -1.98
C SER A 171 18.67 -9.87 -0.73
N VAL A 172 18.46 -9.22 0.41
CA VAL A 172 18.97 -9.68 1.70
C VAL A 172 17.86 -9.67 2.74
N ALA A 173 17.88 -10.64 3.64
CA ALA A 173 17.03 -10.64 4.83
C ALA A 173 17.86 -10.28 6.05
N ILE A 174 17.32 -9.37 6.86
CA ILE A 174 17.92 -8.91 8.12
C ILE A 174 16.90 -9.16 9.23
N GLN A 175 17.30 -9.95 10.21
CA GLN A 175 16.57 -10.07 11.47
C GLN A 175 17.07 -9.02 12.43
N THR A 176 16.23 -8.06 12.78
CA THR A 176 16.57 -6.92 13.62
C THR A 176 16.52 -7.26 15.10
N GLU A 177 17.22 -6.48 15.94
CA GLU A 177 17.22 -6.65 17.39
C GLU A 177 15.85 -6.39 18.03
N ASP A 178 15.00 -5.60 17.37
CA ASP A 178 13.59 -5.37 17.75
C ASP A 178 12.64 -6.43 17.14
N GLU A 179 13.17 -7.63 16.86
CA GLU A 179 12.45 -8.84 16.45
C GLU A 179 11.65 -8.73 15.14
N ASN A 180 11.99 -7.78 14.26
CA ASN A 180 11.42 -7.69 12.93
C ASN A 180 12.32 -8.40 11.90
N THR A 181 11.74 -8.80 10.78
CA THR A 181 12.49 -9.27 9.62
C THR A 181 12.24 -8.36 8.44
N LEU A 182 13.32 -7.72 7.97
CA LEU A 182 13.27 -6.85 6.81
C LEU A 182 13.93 -7.55 5.62
N ILE A 183 13.23 -7.56 4.50
CA ILE A 183 13.77 -8.01 3.22
C ILE A 183 14.08 -6.77 2.40
N LEU A 184 15.36 -6.52 2.16
CA LEU A 184 15.83 -5.42 1.33
C LEU A 184 16.06 -5.94 -0.09
N THR A 185 15.56 -5.21 -1.09
CA THR A 185 15.67 -5.59 -2.50
C THR A 185 16.37 -4.50 -3.30
N SER A 186 17.18 -4.87 -4.29
CA SER A 186 17.86 -3.93 -5.17
C SER A 186 17.03 -3.52 -6.40
N LYS A 187 15.93 -4.22 -6.67
CA LYS A 187 14.91 -3.85 -7.65
C LYS A 187 13.56 -3.70 -6.97
N ARG A 188 12.70 -2.84 -7.52
CA ARG A 188 11.30 -2.73 -7.08
C ARG A 188 10.53 -3.96 -7.50
N VAL A 189 10.06 -4.74 -6.55
CA VAL A 189 9.22 -5.91 -6.79
C VAL A 189 7.89 -5.74 -6.10
N GLY A 190 6.80 -5.96 -6.84
CA GLY A 190 5.45 -5.91 -6.27
C GLY A 190 5.24 -7.01 -5.23
N ASN A 191 4.61 -6.71 -4.12
CA ASN A 191 4.21 -7.72 -3.12
C ASN A 191 3.01 -8.55 -3.63
N THR A 192 3.09 -9.07 -4.85
CA THR A 192 2.02 -9.84 -5.51
C THR A 192 2.28 -11.35 -5.49
N SER A 193 3.35 -11.78 -4.82
CA SER A 193 3.73 -13.17 -4.60
C SER A 193 4.40 -13.32 -3.24
N ILE A 194 4.08 -14.39 -2.52
CA ILE A 194 4.75 -14.79 -1.27
C ILE A 194 6.00 -15.63 -1.52
N GLN A 195 6.27 -16.02 -2.78
CA GLN A 195 7.44 -16.85 -3.12
C GLN A 195 8.77 -16.13 -2.85
N LEU A 196 8.80 -14.80 -2.88
CA LEU A 196 9.96 -14.02 -2.46
C LEU A 196 10.43 -14.42 -1.05
N TYR A 197 9.48 -14.61 -0.12
CA TYR A 197 9.80 -15.02 1.26
C TYR A 197 10.38 -16.43 1.29
N TYR A 198 9.72 -17.37 0.64
CA TYR A 198 10.19 -18.77 0.57
C TYR A 198 11.54 -18.91 -0.14
N SER A 199 11.82 -18.09 -1.15
CA SER A 199 13.14 -18.08 -1.83
C SER A 199 14.27 -17.64 -0.90
N LEU A 200 13.95 -16.82 0.10
CA LEU A 200 14.87 -16.45 1.19
C LEU A 200 14.84 -17.45 2.36
N GLY A 201 14.08 -18.54 2.26
CA GLY A 201 13.92 -19.51 3.33
C GLY A 201 13.14 -18.96 4.54
N ILE A 202 12.28 -17.96 4.30
CA ILE A 202 11.42 -17.34 5.31
C ILE A 202 10.00 -17.86 5.12
N ASP A 203 9.43 -18.45 6.17
CA ASP A 203 8.01 -18.80 6.19
C ASP A 203 7.18 -17.61 6.68
N PRO A 204 6.38 -16.97 5.81
CA PRO A 204 5.55 -15.84 6.22
C PRO A 204 4.51 -16.19 7.29
N LEU A 205 4.11 -17.47 7.41
CA LEU A 205 3.16 -17.93 8.43
C LEU A 205 3.74 -17.87 9.86
N SER A 206 5.05 -17.78 10.00
CA SER A 206 5.71 -17.65 11.30
C SER A 206 5.67 -16.23 11.88
N TYR A 207 5.19 -15.25 11.12
CA TYR A 207 5.14 -13.84 11.54
C TYR A 207 3.74 -13.41 11.95
N PRO A 208 3.58 -12.74 13.09
CA PRO A 208 2.27 -12.22 13.52
C PRO A 208 1.75 -11.10 12.61
N ILE A 209 2.64 -10.30 12.00
CA ILE A 209 2.27 -9.15 11.17
C ILE A 209 3.12 -9.17 9.88
N ILE A 210 2.45 -9.02 8.74
CA ILE A 210 3.11 -8.86 7.45
C ILE A 210 2.70 -7.52 6.84
N ILE A 211 3.65 -6.73 6.36
CA ILE A 211 3.37 -5.50 5.62
C ILE A 211 3.45 -5.79 4.13
N ALA A 212 2.36 -5.54 3.42
CA ALA A 212 2.28 -5.68 1.96
C ALA A 212 2.04 -4.31 1.31
N LYS A 213 2.96 -3.92 0.43
CA LYS A 213 2.95 -2.61 -0.25
C LYS A 213 1.95 -2.60 -1.41
N GLY A 214 0.75 -2.09 -1.16
CA GLY A 214 -0.33 -2.04 -2.11
C GLY A 214 -1.71 -2.14 -1.48
N VAL A 215 -2.75 -2.10 -2.29
CA VAL A 215 -4.14 -2.16 -1.83
C VAL A 215 -4.84 -3.43 -2.32
N MET A 216 -4.93 -3.59 -3.65
CA MET A 216 -5.64 -4.73 -4.26
C MET A 216 -4.69 -5.76 -4.87
N SER A 217 -3.57 -5.32 -5.44
CA SER A 217 -2.65 -6.22 -6.15
C SER A 217 -2.00 -7.28 -5.26
N PRO A 218 -1.70 -7.06 -3.97
CA PRO A 218 -1.16 -8.11 -3.12
C PRO A 218 -2.21 -9.14 -2.66
N ARG A 219 -3.51 -8.79 -2.66
CA ARG A 219 -4.57 -9.65 -2.10
C ARG A 219 -4.55 -11.09 -2.59
N PRO A 220 -4.45 -11.39 -3.90
CA PRO A 220 -4.47 -12.78 -4.36
C PRO A 220 -3.38 -13.67 -3.73
N ALA A 221 -2.21 -13.09 -3.42
CA ALA A 221 -1.09 -13.79 -2.80
C ALA A 221 -1.26 -13.94 -1.27
N PHE A 222 -1.83 -12.93 -0.60
CA PHE A 222 -1.87 -12.89 0.87
C PHE A 222 -3.20 -13.37 1.46
N GLU A 223 -4.34 -13.25 0.75
CA GLU A 223 -5.63 -13.74 1.24
C GLU A 223 -5.62 -15.23 1.67
N PRO A 224 -4.93 -16.14 0.96
CA PRO A 224 -4.93 -17.54 1.37
C PRO A 224 -4.21 -17.83 2.69
N ILE A 225 -3.32 -16.92 3.14
CA ILE A 225 -2.49 -17.11 4.34
C ILE A 225 -2.87 -16.16 5.48
N ALA A 226 -3.57 -15.07 5.19
CA ALA A 226 -3.92 -14.06 6.18
C ALA A 226 -5.15 -14.48 6.99
N SER A 227 -5.06 -14.41 8.31
CA SER A 227 -6.24 -14.48 9.18
C SER A 227 -7.11 -13.22 9.03
N LYS A 228 -6.47 -12.08 8.78
CA LYS A 228 -7.10 -10.78 8.57
C LYS A 228 -6.26 -9.90 7.66
N ILE A 229 -6.93 -9.12 6.80
CA ILE A 229 -6.30 -8.09 5.99
C ILE A 229 -6.86 -6.73 6.39
N ILE A 230 -5.97 -5.78 6.70
CA ILE A 230 -6.31 -4.41 7.08
C ILE A 230 -5.63 -3.47 6.09
N THR A 231 -6.41 -2.72 5.31
CA THR A 231 -5.87 -1.67 4.45
C THR A 231 -5.70 -0.40 5.27
N LEU A 232 -4.49 0.12 5.35
CA LEU A 232 -4.16 1.30 6.13
C LEU A 232 -4.31 2.57 5.29
N ASP A 233 -4.73 3.65 5.91
CA ASP A 233 -4.51 5.00 5.39
C ASP A 233 -3.12 5.46 5.84
N SER A 234 -2.12 5.13 5.03
CA SER A 234 -0.72 5.47 5.25
C SER A 234 -0.28 6.62 4.35
N PRO A 235 0.60 7.52 4.83
CA PRO A 235 1.18 8.57 4.00
C PRO A 235 2.02 8.00 2.85
N GLY A 236 2.16 8.77 1.77
CA GLY A 236 2.96 8.43 0.60
C GLY A 236 2.32 8.91 -0.69
N VAL A 237 2.99 8.75 -1.82
CA VAL A 237 2.52 9.25 -3.13
C VAL A 237 1.24 8.59 -3.61
N THR A 238 0.88 7.43 -3.06
CA THR A 238 -0.32 6.66 -3.40
C THR A 238 -1.32 6.58 -2.24
N ALA A 239 -1.18 7.44 -1.22
CA ALA A 239 -2.07 7.48 -0.07
C ALA A 239 -3.54 7.52 -0.48
N SER A 240 -4.39 6.72 0.17
CA SER A 240 -5.82 6.68 -0.13
C SER A 240 -6.59 7.85 0.47
N GLY A 241 -6.15 8.38 1.60
CA GLY A 241 -6.75 9.54 2.25
C GLY A 241 -6.39 10.85 1.54
N LEU A 242 -7.38 11.55 1.02
CA LEU A 242 -7.18 12.82 0.30
C LEU A 242 -6.58 13.92 1.18
N HIS A 243 -6.69 13.80 2.50
CA HIS A 243 -6.08 14.74 3.46
C HIS A 243 -4.53 14.68 3.48
N ASN A 244 -3.94 13.64 2.90
CA ASN A 244 -2.48 13.53 2.73
C ASN A 244 -1.94 14.45 1.61
N PHE A 245 -2.81 15.12 0.85
CA PHE A 245 -2.43 15.94 -0.30
C PHE A 245 -2.94 17.36 -0.18
N GLU A 246 -2.19 18.31 -0.72
CA GLU A 246 -2.63 19.68 -0.87
C GLU A 246 -3.34 19.88 -2.20
N PHE A 247 -4.58 20.42 -2.17
CA PHE A 247 -5.40 20.70 -3.35
C PHE A 247 -5.64 22.20 -3.45
N ILE A 248 -5.10 22.84 -4.49
CA ILE A 248 -5.16 24.30 -4.70
C ILE A 248 -6.02 24.72 -5.89
N LYS A 249 -6.24 23.83 -6.88
CA LYS A 249 -6.96 24.16 -8.14
C LYS A 249 -8.39 23.63 -8.20
N ARG A 250 -8.76 22.68 -7.32
CA ARG A 250 -10.11 22.11 -7.29
C ARG A 250 -11.16 23.19 -7.06
N ARG A 251 -12.40 22.96 -7.50
CA ARG A 251 -13.53 23.82 -7.10
C ARG A 251 -13.80 23.71 -5.61
N LYS A 252 -14.35 24.79 -5.04
CA LYS A 252 -14.82 24.84 -3.64
C LYS A 252 -16.23 25.42 -3.63
N PRO A 253 -17.17 24.86 -2.84
CA PRO A 253 -17.04 23.65 -2.03
C PRO A 253 -17.06 22.36 -2.88
N MET A 254 -16.47 21.27 -2.37
CA MET A 254 -16.45 19.98 -3.03
C MET A 254 -16.38 18.83 -2.00
N PHE A 255 -17.26 17.84 -2.11
CA PHE A 255 -17.19 16.61 -1.30
C PHE A 255 -15.96 15.76 -1.74
N PRO A 256 -15.20 15.15 -0.84
CA PRO A 256 -15.40 15.06 0.62
C PRO A 256 -14.67 16.17 1.44
N PHE A 257 -14.08 17.17 0.81
CA PHE A 257 -13.27 18.21 1.49
C PHE A 257 -14.15 19.15 2.34
N GLU A 258 -15.22 19.70 1.77
CA GLU A 258 -16.22 20.50 2.47
C GLU A 258 -17.53 19.70 2.53
N LYS A 259 -17.66 18.80 3.51
CA LYS A 259 -18.76 17.81 3.56
C LYS A 259 -20.15 18.42 3.67
N ASP A 260 -20.28 19.52 4.40
CA ASP A 260 -21.56 20.15 4.71
C ASP A 260 -21.98 21.17 3.64
N ASP A 261 -21.03 21.84 3.00
CA ASP A 261 -21.28 22.93 2.04
C ASP A 261 -21.27 22.45 0.58
N ALA A 262 -20.81 21.24 0.32
CA ALA A 262 -20.70 20.71 -1.04
C ALA A 262 -22.07 20.43 -1.67
N ASN A 263 -22.21 20.73 -2.96
CA ASN A 263 -23.36 20.37 -3.79
C ASN A 263 -22.92 19.62 -5.04
N TYR A 264 -23.87 19.12 -5.85
CA TYR A 264 -23.58 18.34 -7.05
C TYR A 264 -23.84 19.09 -8.36
N ASP A 265 -24.14 20.39 -8.32
CA ASP A 265 -24.43 21.23 -9.50
C ASP A 265 -23.19 21.60 -10.33
#